data_181a6c9cfa45ae3bd1a86de2c9ce00f1
#
_entry.id   181a6c9cfa45ae3bd1a86de2c9ce00f1
#
_cell.length_a   1.000
_cell.length_b   1.000
_cell.length_c   1.000
_cell.angle_alpha   90.00
_cell.angle_beta   90.00
_cell.angle_gamma   90.00
#
_symmetry.space_group_name_H-M   'P 1'
#
loop_
_entity.id
_entity.type
_entity.pdbx_description
1 polymer ?
#
loop_
_entity_poly.entity_id
_entity_poly.type
_entity_poly.pdbx_seq_one_letter_code
_entity_poly.pdbx_strand_id
1 'polypeptide(L)'
;MDYLEGLNDKQREAVTYGEGPLLILAGAGSGKTRVLTHRIAYLIEERGVLPYNILAITFTNKAANEMKERVGNLLGNKIDDLWIGTFHSTCVRILRRNIDKLGYSSNFVIYDSYDQKSVVKECIKELNLDKETYKERSILSTISSLKNTMVTPDEYINENYGNFYNRNVGELYALYEKKLKNNNGLDFDDLLLKT
;
A
#
# COMPACT_ATOMS: atom_id res chain seq x y z
N MET A 1 12.16 30.28 10.40
CA MET A 1 10.84 30.50 9.76
C MET A 1 9.79 30.05 10.77
N ASP A 2 8.80 30.90 11.07
CA ASP A 2 7.76 30.50 12.04
C ASP A 2 6.74 29.60 11.32
N TYR A 3 6.92 28.28 11.43
CA TYR A 3 6.01 27.29 10.84
C TYR A 3 4.66 27.20 11.58
N LEU A 4 4.41 28.00 12.62
CA LEU A 4 3.11 28.17 13.26
C LEU A 4 2.36 29.41 12.76
N GLU A 5 3.02 30.24 11.94
CA GLU A 5 2.41 31.45 11.39
C GLU A 5 1.23 31.10 10.45
N GLY A 6 0.15 31.86 10.59
CA GLY A 6 -1.06 31.70 9.79
C GLY A 6 -1.92 30.46 10.12
N LEU A 7 -1.60 29.72 11.19
CA LEU A 7 -2.47 28.68 11.73
C LEU A 7 -3.47 29.30 12.73
N ASN A 8 -4.72 28.83 12.69
CA ASN A 8 -5.69 29.13 13.74
C ASN A 8 -5.39 28.30 15.01
N ASP A 9 -6.06 28.62 16.13
CA ASP A 9 -5.77 28.02 17.44
C ASP A 9 -5.91 26.50 17.42
N LYS A 10 -6.96 25.94 16.77
CA LYS A 10 -7.17 24.49 16.65
C LYS A 10 -6.14 23.80 15.76
N GLN A 11 -5.72 24.45 14.69
CA GLN A 11 -4.64 23.94 13.84
C GLN A 11 -3.32 23.95 14.59
N ARG A 12 -3.03 25.03 15.35
CA ARG A 12 -1.83 25.15 16.18
C ARG A 12 -1.81 24.09 17.27
N GLU A 13 -2.93 23.89 17.98
CA GLU A 13 -3.09 22.82 18.98
C GLU A 13 -2.76 21.43 18.37
N ALA A 14 -3.30 21.11 17.18
CA ALA A 14 -3.05 19.85 16.50
C ALA A 14 -1.59 19.70 16.01
N VAL A 15 -0.97 20.78 15.54
CA VAL A 15 0.45 20.77 15.10
C VAL A 15 1.39 20.53 16.28
N THR A 16 1.14 21.18 17.42
CA THR A 16 2.03 21.12 18.61
C THR A 16 1.67 20.01 19.58
N TYR A 17 0.61 19.23 19.30
CA TYR A 17 0.20 18.12 20.15
C TYR A 17 1.39 17.21 20.48
N GLY A 18 1.49 16.80 21.75
CA GLY A 18 2.62 16.04 22.27
C GLY A 18 2.75 14.62 21.72
N GLU A 19 2.96 13.67 22.60
CA GLU A 19 3.12 12.25 22.28
C GLU A 19 1.78 11.51 22.31
N GLY A 20 1.71 10.38 21.58
CA GLY A 20 0.57 9.50 21.53
C GLY A 20 -0.31 9.67 20.29
N PRO A 21 -1.36 8.85 20.16
CA PRO A 21 -2.28 8.89 19.03
C PRO A 21 -3.06 10.21 19.00
N LEU A 22 -3.15 10.81 17.80
CA LEU A 22 -3.93 12.02 17.56
C LEU A 22 -4.89 11.78 16.40
N LEU A 23 -6.18 11.93 16.64
CA LEU A 23 -7.21 11.94 15.60
C LEU A 23 -7.67 13.38 15.35
N ILE A 24 -7.57 13.84 14.10
CA ILE A 24 -8.02 15.18 13.68
C ILE A 24 -9.27 15.03 12.81
N LEU A 25 -10.42 15.44 13.34
CA LEU A 25 -11.68 15.49 12.61
C LEU A 25 -11.85 16.88 11.99
N ALA A 26 -11.88 16.95 10.66
CA ALA A 26 -11.89 18.21 9.96
C ALA A 26 -12.64 18.11 8.62
N GLY A 27 -13.52 19.09 8.34
CA GLY A 27 -14.29 19.18 7.10
C GLY A 27 -13.45 19.47 5.85
N ALA A 28 -14.05 19.43 4.68
CA ALA A 28 -13.39 19.85 3.45
C ALA A 28 -12.99 21.35 3.55
N GLY A 29 -11.82 21.70 3.03
CA GLY A 29 -11.32 23.07 3.08
C GLY A 29 -10.80 23.59 4.43
N SER A 30 -10.89 22.81 5.52
CA SER A 30 -10.46 23.20 6.86
C SER A 30 -8.93 23.25 7.06
N GLY A 31 -8.14 22.88 6.05
CA GLY A 31 -6.69 22.90 6.13
C GLY A 31 -6.06 21.62 6.70
N LYS A 32 -6.72 20.44 6.63
CA LYS A 32 -6.15 19.16 7.10
C LYS A 32 -4.72 18.90 6.62
N THR A 33 -4.49 19.03 5.33
CA THR A 33 -3.14 18.85 4.75
C THR A 33 -2.15 19.87 5.28
N ARG A 34 -2.59 21.13 5.50
CA ARG A 34 -1.77 22.17 6.11
C ARG A 34 -1.32 21.79 7.52
N VAL A 35 -2.25 21.29 8.34
CA VAL A 35 -1.92 20.81 9.70
C VAL A 35 -0.89 19.67 9.63
N LEU A 36 -1.05 18.69 8.74
CA LEU A 36 -0.10 17.59 8.61
C LEU A 36 1.30 18.07 8.18
N THR A 37 1.40 18.95 7.19
CA THR A 37 2.69 19.48 6.71
C THR A 37 3.39 20.32 7.78
N HIS A 38 2.65 21.18 8.50
CA HIS A 38 3.19 21.97 9.60
C HIS A 38 3.58 21.09 10.80
N ARG A 39 2.83 19.99 11.07
CA ARG A 39 3.21 19.04 12.11
C ARG A 39 4.51 18.31 11.78
N ILE A 40 4.73 17.90 10.53
CA ILE A 40 6.01 17.31 10.10
C ILE A 40 7.15 18.32 10.36
N ALA A 41 6.98 19.58 9.96
CA ALA A 41 7.98 20.62 10.20
C ALA A 41 8.24 20.83 11.70
N TYR A 42 7.20 20.90 12.52
CA TYR A 42 7.30 21.01 13.98
C TYR A 42 8.06 19.83 14.61
N LEU A 43 7.76 18.60 14.18
CA LEU A 43 8.44 17.41 14.70
C LEU A 43 9.94 17.44 14.40
N ILE A 44 10.34 17.91 13.23
CA ILE A 44 11.76 17.97 12.83
C ILE A 44 12.47 19.15 13.54
N GLU A 45 11.92 20.34 13.47
CA GLU A 45 12.61 21.56 13.91
C GLU A 45 12.57 21.75 15.44
N GLU A 46 11.43 21.47 16.09
CA GLU A 46 11.26 21.71 17.51
C GLU A 46 11.43 20.47 18.37
N ARG A 47 11.02 19.30 17.84
CA ARG A 47 11.12 18.06 18.61
C ARG A 47 12.38 17.26 18.28
N GLY A 48 13.18 17.72 17.30
CA GLY A 48 14.40 17.07 16.88
C GLY A 48 14.23 15.66 16.28
N VAL A 49 13.04 15.35 15.77
CA VAL A 49 12.77 14.06 15.15
C VAL A 49 13.51 14.00 13.81
N LEU A 50 14.32 13.00 13.64
CA LEU A 50 15.06 12.83 12.39
C LEU A 50 14.13 12.50 11.22
N PRO A 51 14.32 13.09 10.03
CA PRO A 51 13.41 12.92 8.88
C PRO A 51 13.12 11.45 8.54
N TYR A 52 14.10 10.56 8.59
CA TYR A 52 13.93 9.14 8.28
C TYR A 52 13.07 8.37 9.30
N ASN A 53 12.75 8.96 10.46
CA ASN A 53 11.83 8.40 11.46
C ASN A 53 10.38 8.87 11.24
N ILE A 54 10.12 9.65 10.19
CA ILE A 54 8.77 10.16 9.90
C ILE A 54 8.24 9.47 8.65
N LEU A 55 7.08 8.83 8.80
CA LEU A 55 6.32 8.25 7.71
C LEU A 55 5.00 9.01 7.53
N ALA A 56 4.82 9.64 6.37
CA ALA A 56 3.59 10.34 6.00
C ALA A 56 2.94 9.66 4.79
N ILE A 57 1.73 9.16 4.97
CA ILE A 57 1.04 8.38 3.96
C ILE A 57 -0.19 9.13 3.44
N THR A 58 -0.40 9.06 2.13
CA THR A 58 -1.58 9.59 1.44
C THR A 58 -2.20 8.52 0.54
N PHE A 59 -3.43 8.75 0.06
CA PHE A 59 -4.08 7.81 -0.84
C PHE A 59 -3.66 7.97 -2.31
N THR A 60 -3.20 9.16 -2.73
CA THR A 60 -2.88 9.43 -4.14
C THR A 60 -1.47 9.98 -4.30
N ASN A 61 -0.82 9.66 -5.42
CA ASN A 61 0.48 10.20 -5.77
C ASN A 61 0.47 11.73 -5.88
N LYS A 62 -0.66 12.30 -6.37
CA LYS A 62 -0.83 13.76 -6.43
C LYS A 62 -0.75 14.38 -5.03
N ALA A 63 -1.50 13.82 -4.06
CA ALA A 63 -1.47 14.32 -2.68
C ALA A 63 -0.09 14.12 -2.01
N ALA A 64 0.59 13.01 -2.30
CA ALA A 64 1.95 12.77 -1.80
C ALA A 64 2.94 13.81 -2.34
N ASN A 65 2.90 14.11 -3.64
CA ASN A 65 3.77 15.10 -4.26
C ASN A 65 3.48 16.51 -3.74
N GLU A 66 2.20 16.88 -3.59
CA GLU A 66 1.80 18.15 -3.00
C GLU A 66 2.27 18.27 -1.54
N MET A 67 2.19 17.20 -0.77
CA MET A 67 2.70 17.16 0.61
C MET A 67 4.22 17.34 0.64
N LYS A 68 4.97 16.66 -0.24
CA LYS A 68 6.42 16.81 -0.36
C LYS A 68 6.82 18.26 -0.66
N GLU A 69 6.16 18.87 -1.66
CA GLU A 69 6.41 20.26 -2.03
C GLU A 69 6.16 21.20 -0.85
N ARG A 70 5.03 21.07 -0.17
CA ARG A 70 4.68 21.93 0.98
C ARG A 70 5.65 21.74 2.15
N VAL A 71 6.04 20.52 2.47
CA VAL A 71 7.03 20.26 3.52
C VAL A 71 8.40 20.79 3.11
N GLY A 72 8.79 20.65 1.84
CA GLY A 72 10.01 21.20 1.30
C GLY A 72 10.08 22.73 1.41
N ASN A 73 8.95 23.42 1.15
CA ASN A 73 8.86 24.87 1.31
C ASN A 73 9.02 25.32 2.78
N LEU A 74 8.64 24.48 3.75
CA LEU A 74 8.80 24.77 5.18
C LEU A 74 10.22 24.47 5.70
N LEU A 75 10.83 23.38 5.22
CA LEU A 75 12.08 22.82 5.76
C LEU A 75 13.30 22.98 4.85
N GLY A 76 13.12 23.46 3.61
CA GLY A 76 14.19 23.49 2.61
C GLY A 76 14.65 22.07 2.22
N ASN A 77 15.95 21.89 2.02
CA ASN A 77 16.54 20.61 1.55
C ASN A 77 16.58 19.49 2.61
N LYS A 78 15.98 19.68 3.78
CA LYS A 78 15.96 18.67 4.87
C LYS A 78 14.94 17.54 4.68
N ILE A 79 14.37 17.40 3.47
CA ILE A 79 13.28 16.47 3.19
C ILE A 79 13.71 15.16 2.49
N ASP A 80 14.95 15.05 2.07
CA ASP A 80 15.41 13.94 1.21
C ASP A 80 15.20 12.56 1.85
N ASP A 81 15.33 12.45 3.16
CA ASP A 81 15.13 11.22 3.91
C ASP A 81 13.72 10.99 4.42
N LEU A 82 12.79 11.93 4.21
CA LEU A 82 11.39 11.78 4.61
C LEU A 82 10.68 10.71 3.80
N TRP A 83 9.88 9.91 4.49
CA TRP A 83 9.04 8.90 3.85
C TRP A 83 7.64 9.48 3.59
N ILE A 84 7.49 10.22 2.51
CA ILE A 84 6.19 10.74 2.06
C ILE A 84 5.79 10.00 0.80
N GLY A 85 4.65 9.30 0.83
CA GLY A 85 4.18 8.50 -0.31
C GLY A 85 2.76 8.01 -0.15
N THR A 86 2.34 7.15 -1.07
CA THR A 86 1.11 6.35 -0.92
C THR A 86 1.42 5.06 -0.15
N PHE A 87 0.39 4.36 0.34
CA PHE A 87 0.55 3.04 0.93
C PHE A 87 1.38 2.12 0.03
N HIS A 88 0.97 1.93 -1.22
CA HIS A 88 1.68 1.07 -2.17
C HIS A 88 3.13 1.50 -2.42
N SER A 89 3.40 2.79 -2.62
CA SER A 89 4.78 3.26 -2.85
C SER A 89 5.68 3.06 -1.63
N THR A 90 5.12 3.19 -0.44
CA THR A 90 5.82 2.90 0.83
C THR A 90 6.10 1.41 0.95
N CYS A 91 5.11 0.55 0.69
CA CYS A 91 5.27 -0.90 0.69
C CYS A 91 6.34 -1.36 -0.32
N VAL A 92 6.32 -0.83 -1.54
CA VAL A 92 7.39 -1.11 -2.53
C VAL A 92 8.77 -0.76 -1.97
N ARG A 93 8.92 0.41 -1.32
CA ARG A 93 10.21 0.83 -0.73
C ARG A 93 10.66 -0.09 0.40
N ILE A 94 9.73 -0.59 1.24
CA ILE A 94 10.01 -1.57 2.29
C ILE A 94 10.40 -2.92 1.68
N LEU A 95 9.60 -3.41 0.73
CA LEU A 95 9.83 -4.70 0.07
C LEU A 95 11.15 -4.72 -0.70
N ARG A 96 11.52 -3.67 -1.44
CA ARG A 96 12.82 -3.58 -2.13
C ARG A 96 14.01 -3.78 -1.19
N ARG A 97 13.87 -3.54 0.11
CA ARG A 97 14.94 -3.66 1.11
C ARG A 97 14.92 -4.98 1.88
N ASN A 98 13.78 -5.69 1.92
CA ASN A 98 13.59 -6.80 2.85
C ASN A 98 12.96 -8.05 2.24
N ILE A 99 12.56 -8.04 0.97
CA ILE A 99 11.74 -9.10 0.37
C ILE A 99 12.50 -10.43 0.20
N ASP A 100 13.82 -10.39 0.27
CA ASP A 100 14.68 -11.57 0.30
C ASP A 100 14.29 -12.54 1.42
N LYS A 101 13.82 -12.03 2.55
CA LYS A 101 13.27 -12.81 3.68
C LYS A 101 12.05 -13.67 3.30
N LEU A 102 11.34 -13.30 2.23
CA LEU A 102 10.20 -14.03 1.69
C LEU A 102 10.57 -14.88 0.46
N GLY A 103 11.87 -14.96 0.14
CA GLY A 103 12.39 -15.75 -0.98
C GLY A 103 12.09 -15.13 -2.36
N TYR A 104 12.04 -13.81 -2.45
CA TYR A 104 12.02 -13.04 -3.70
C TYR A 104 13.32 -12.28 -3.88
N SER A 105 13.62 -11.89 -5.10
CA SER A 105 14.70 -10.94 -5.38
C SER A 105 14.21 -9.51 -5.27
N SER A 106 15.08 -8.59 -4.83
CA SER A 106 14.73 -7.18 -4.65
C SER A 106 14.33 -6.46 -5.94
N ASN A 107 14.69 -7.00 -7.11
CA ASN A 107 14.30 -6.50 -8.44
C ASN A 107 12.95 -7.06 -8.93
N PHE A 108 12.06 -7.49 -8.04
CA PHE A 108 10.76 -8.03 -8.39
C PHE A 108 9.98 -7.09 -9.34
N VAL A 109 9.12 -7.69 -10.18
CA VAL A 109 8.25 -6.97 -11.10
C VAL A 109 6.87 -6.80 -10.47
N ILE A 110 6.24 -5.63 -10.67
CA ILE A 110 4.88 -5.38 -10.23
C ILE A 110 3.96 -5.60 -11.43
N TYR A 111 3.05 -6.59 -11.29
CA TYR A 111 2.10 -6.97 -12.32
C TYR A 111 0.90 -6.03 -12.30
N ASP A 112 0.63 -5.40 -13.43
CA ASP A 112 -0.57 -4.59 -13.61
C ASP A 112 -1.81 -5.47 -13.87
N SER A 113 -2.97 -4.84 -14.09
CA SER A 113 -4.23 -5.55 -14.31
C SER A 113 -4.25 -6.35 -15.63
N TYR A 114 -3.43 -6.02 -16.60
CA TYR A 114 -3.30 -6.77 -17.85
C TYR A 114 -2.44 -8.01 -17.64
N ASP A 115 -1.30 -7.85 -16.97
CA ASP A 115 -0.41 -8.95 -16.61
C ASP A 115 -1.13 -10.00 -15.75
N GLN A 116 -1.82 -9.54 -14.71
CA GLN A 116 -2.62 -10.43 -13.83
C GLN A 116 -3.65 -11.25 -14.61
N LYS A 117 -4.41 -10.60 -15.53
CA LYS A 117 -5.37 -11.30 -16.39
C LYS A 117 -4.70 -12.35 -17.26
N SER A 118 -3.52 -12.04 -17.82
CA SER A 118 -2.76 -12.98 -18.65
C SER A 118 -2.39 -14.22 -17.84
N VAL A 119 -1.87 -14.03 -16.62
CA VAL A 119 -1.51 -15.14 -15.73
C VAL A 119 -2.72 -16.00 -15.36
N VAL A 120 -3.86 -15.36 -14.98
CA VAL A 120 -5.09 -16.13 -14.64
C VAL A 120 -5.60 -16.90 -15.84
N LYS A 121 -5.55 -16.34 -17.06
CA LYS A 121 -5.92 -17.03 -18.30
C LYS A 121 -5.07 -18.27 -18.55
N GLU A 122 -3.77 -18.19 -18.27
CA GLU A 122 -2.87 -19.34 -18.34
C GLU A 122 -3.23 -20.39 -17.28
N CYS A 123 -3.52 -19.97 -16.05
CA CYS A 123 -3.94 -20.89 -14.97
C CYS A 123 -5.22 -21.65 -15.32
N ILE A 124 -6.23 -20.96 -15.85
CA ILE A 124 -7.50 -21.58 -16.30
C ILE A 124 -7.23 -22.64 -17.37
N LYS A 125 -6.35 -22.34 -18.34
CA LYS A 125 -5.95 -23.28 -19.38
C LYS A 125 -5.19 -24.47 -18.83
N GLU A 126 -4.26 -24.26 -17.91
CA GLU A 126 -3.41 -25.30 -17.31
C GLU A 126 -4.23 -26.30 -16.47
N LEU A 127 -5.23 -25.80 -15.74
CA LEU A 127 -6.16 -26.61 -14.95
C LEU A 127 -7.31 -27.20 -15.80
N ASN A 128 -7.32 -27.01 -17.12
CA ASN A 128 -8.36 -27.45 -18.05
C ASN A 128 -9.77 -27.03 -17.62
N LEU A 129 -9.92 -25.81 -17.06
CA LEU A 129 -11.20 -25.27 -16.63
C LEU A 129 -11.92 -24.53 -17.77
N ASP A 130 -13.25 -24.53 -17.71
CA ASP A 130 -14.08 -23.83 -18.68
C ASP A 130 -14.02 -22.31 -18.51
N LYS A 131 -13.62 -21.58 -19.57
CA LYS A 131 -13.43 -20.13 -19.56
C LYS A 131 -14.72 -19.33 -19.37
N GLU A 132 -15.85 -19.87 -19.75
CA GLU A 132 -17.14 -19.20 -19.59
C GLU A 132 -17.59 -19.25 -18.13
N THR A 133 -17.30 -20.32 -17.44
CA THR A 133 -17.58 -20.51 -16.01
C THR A 133 -16.55 -19.76 -15.14
N TYR A 134 -15.26 -19.86 -15.48
CA TYR A 134 -14.15 -19.24 -14.70
C TYR A 134 -13.60 -17.99 -15.41
N LYS A 135 -14.37 -16.88 -15.38
CA LYS A 135 -13.98 -15.63 -16.03
C LYS A 135 -12.83 -14.96 -15.28
N GLU A 136 -11.78 -14.56 -16.00
CA GLU A 136 -10.55 -13.98 -15.42
C GLU A 136 -10.85 -12.85 -14.44
N ARG A 137 -11.78 -11.94 -14.80
CA ARG A 137 -12.15 -10.80 -13.95
C ARG A 137 -12.78 -11.24 -12.62
N SER A 138 -13.62 -12.28 -12.65
CA SER A 138 -14.26 -12.82 -11.45
C SER A 138 -13.23 -13.49 -10.55
N ILE A 139 -12.34 -14.30 -11.14
CA ILE A 139 -11.26 -14.98 -10.40
C ILE A 139 -10.33 -13.95 -9.74
N LEU A 140 -9.86 -12.95 -10.47
CA LEU A 140 -9.02 -11.88 -9.91
C LEU A 140 -9.72 -11.11 -8.79
N SER A 141 -11.01 -10.81 -8.94
CA SER A 141 -11.77 -10.16 -7.88
C SER A 141 -11.86 -11.00 -6.60
N THR A 142 -12.03 -12.34 -6.76
CA THR A 142 -12.05 -13.26 -5.62
C THR A 142 -10.65 -13.36 -4.98
N ILE A 143 -9.59 -13.53 -5.77
CA ILE A 143 -8.20 -13.55 -5.26
C ILE A 143 -7.88 -12.26 -4.50
N SER A 144 -8.21 -11.10 -5.07
CA SER A 144 -8.01 -9.80 -4.41
C SER A 144 -8.75 -9.72 -3.07
N SER A 145 -10.02 -10.16 -3.03
CA SER A 145 -10.79 -10.21 -1.77
C SER A 145 -10.15 -11.11 -0.73
N LEU A 146 -9.67 -12.30 -1.13
CA LEU A 146 -9.00 -13.24 -0.23
C LEU A 146 -7.67 -12.68 0.30
N LYS A 147 -6.86 -12.06 -0.57
CA LYS A 147 -5.62 -11.36 -0.14
C LYS A 147 -5.92 -10.24 0.86
N ASN A 148 -6.94 -9.43 0.62
CA ASN A 148 -7.32 -8.34 1.51
C ASN A 148 -7.84 -8.82 2.88
N THR A 149 -8.32 -10.05 2.97
CA THR A 149 -8.72 -10.70 4.24
C THR A 149 -7.66 -11.66 4.77
N MET A 150 -6.47 -11.69 4.16
CA MET A 150 -5.33 -12.55 4.53
C MET A 150 -5.65 -14.06 4.48
N VAL A 151 -6.61 -14.47 3.64
CA VAL A 151 -6.95 -15.89 3.44
C VAL A 151 -6.03 -16.48 2.39
N THR A 152 -5.32 -17.54 2.76
CA THR A 152 -4.42 -18.27 1.86
C THR A 152 -5.18 -19.20 0.91
N PRO A 153 -4.58 -19.62 -0.22
CA PRO A 153 -5.20 -20.61 -1.11
C PRO A 153 -5.61 -21.89 -0.40
N ASP A 154 -4.76 -22.42 0.48
CA ASP A 154 -5.01 -23.67 1.20
C ASP A 154 -6.17 -23.54 2.19
N GLU A 155 -6.25 -22.44 2.93
CA GLU A 155 -7.37 -22.14 3.82
C GLU A 155 -8.68 -22.06 3.03
N TYR A 156 -8.68 -21.34 1.91
CA TYR A 156 -9.88 -21.20 1.08
C TYR A 156 -10.34 -22.53 0.49
N ILE A 157 -9.42 -23.40 0.03
CA ILE A 157 -9.73 -24.75 -0.45
C ILE A 157 -10.36 -25.59 0.67
N ASN A 158 -9.78 -25.56 1.86
CA ASN A 158 -10.25 -26.34 3.00
C ASN A 158 -11.65 -25.91 3.46
N GLU A 159 -11.90 -24.60 3.55
CA GLU A 159 -13.20 -24.04 3.90
C GLU A 159 -14.31 -24.37 2.87
N ASN A 160 -13.92 -24.57 1.62
CA ASN A 160 -14.84 -24.82 0.52
C ASN A 160 -14.80 -26.28 -0.01
N TYR A 161 -14.37 -27.25 0.79
CA TYR A 161 -14.18 -28.64 0.36
C TYR A 161 -15.39 -29.25 -0.36
N GLY A 162 -16.63 -28.92 0.07
CA GLY A 162 -17.88 -29.41 -0.52
C GLY A 162 -18.36 -28.63 -1.76
N ASN A 163 -17.71 -27.54 -2.14
CA ASN A 163 -18.10 -26.70 -3.26
C ASN A 163 -17.08 -26.78 -4.40
N PHE A 164 -17.42 -27.54 -5.43
CA PHE A 164 -16.54 -27.80 -6.56
C PHE A 164 -16.05 -26.49 -7.26
N TYR A 165 -16.94 -25.52 -7.45
CA TYR A 165 -16.56 -24.24 -8.07
C TYR A 165 -15.53 -23.48 -7.21
N ASN A 166 -15.83 -23.29 -5.92
CA ASN A 166 -14.93 -22.56 -5.01
C ASN A 166 -13.60 -23.30 -4.81
N ARG A 167 -13.61 -24.61 -4.76
CA ARG A 167 -12.39 -25.40 -4.70
C ARG A 167 -11.49 -25.15 -5.92
N ASN A 168 -12.04 -25.16 -7.13
CA ASN A 168 -11.29 -24.84 -8.34
C ASN A 168 -10.77 -23.38 -8.33
N VAL A 169 -11.54 -22.45 -7.78
CA VAL A 169 -11.05 -21.06 -7.57
C VAL A 169 -9.86 -21.03 -6.62
N GLY A 170 -9.87 -21.84 -5.56
CA GLY A 170 -8.72 -21.98 -4.66
C GLY A 170 -7.49 -22.58 -5.36
N GLU A 171 -7.68 -23.60 -6.20
CA GLU A 171 -6.60 -24.18 -7.01
C GLU A 171 -6.05 -23.16 -8.04
N LEU A 172 -6.93 -22.35 -8.65
CA LEU A 172 -6.52 -21.23 -9.50
C LEU A 172 -5.70 -20.20 -8.72
N TYR A 173 -6.11 -19.86 -7.51
CA TYR A 173 -5.38 -18.93 -6.65
C TYR A 173 -4.00 -19.48 -6.28
N ALA A 174 -3.90 -20.75 -5.88
CA ALA A 174 -2.62 -21.40 -5.58
C ALA A 174 -1.67 -21.40 -6.79
N LEU A 175 -2.18 -21.73 -7.98
CA LEU A 175 -1.38 -21.71 -9.21
C LEU A 175 -0.98 -20.31 -9.63
N TYR A 176 -1.86 -19.33 -9.46
CA TYR A 176 -1.57 -17.91 -9.70
C TYR A 176 -0.41 -17.41 -8.82
N GLU A 177 -0.47 -17.64 -7.50
CA GLU A 177 0.61 -17.28 -6.57
C GLU A 177 1.93 -17.96 -6.93
N LYS A 178 1.89 -19.23 -7.28
CA LYS A 178 3.07 -20.00 -7.73
C LYS A 178 3.70 -19.39 -8.98
N LYS A 179 2.89 -18.99 -9.98
CA LYS A 179 3.39 -18.38 -11.21
C LYS A 179 4.00 -16.99 -10.93
N LEU A 180 3.35 -16.15 -10.12
CA LEU A 180 3.91 -14.87 -9.70
C LEU A 180 5.26 -15.07 -9.01
N LYS A 181 5.33 -15.98 -8.04
CA LYS A 181 6.58 -16.25 -7.30
C LYS A 181 7.70 -16.74 -8.21
N ASN A 182 7.41 -17.65 -9.12
CA ASN A 182 8.41 -18.19 -10.07
C ASN A 182 8.96 -17.10 -10.99
N ASN A 183 8.16 -16.11 -11.33
CA ASN A 183 8.53 -14.98 -12.18
C ASN A 183 9.09 -13.80 -11.38
N ASN A 184 9.33 -13.97 -10.09
CA ASN A 184 9.71 -12.89 -9.17
C ASN A 184 8.76 -11.67 -9.30
N GLY A 185 7.45 -11.95 -9.41
CA GLY A 185 6.38 -10.99 -9.60
C GLY A 185 5.53 -10.82 -8.35
N LEU A 186 5.01 -9.62 -8.17
CA LEU A 186 4.01 -9.27 -7.16
C LEU A 186 2.88 -8.53 -7.85
N ASP A 187 1.65 -8.76 -7.43
CA ASP A 187 0.53 -7.89 -7.80
C ASP A 187 0.35 -6.73 -6.79
N PHE A 188 -0.65 -5.86 -7.03
CA PHE A 188 -0.89 -4.71 -6.15
C PHE A 188 -1.33 -5.11 -4.74
N ASP A 189 -2.11 -6.19 -4.59
CA ASP A 189 -2.53 -6.68 -3.29
C ASP A 189 -1.33 -7.27 -2.52
N ASP A 190 -0.41 -7.94 -3.22
CA ASP A 190 0.83 -8.47 -2.65
C ASP A 190 1.71 -7.37 -2.03
N LEU A 191 1.72 -6.17 -2.61
CA LEU A 191 2.51 -5.07 -2.06
C LEU A 191 2.09 -4.71 -0.63
N LEU A 192 0.80 -4.83 -0.33
CA LEU A 192 0.27 -4.62 1.02
C LEU A 192 0.41 -5.88 1.88
N LEU A 193 0.01 -7.02 1.34
CA LEU A 193 -0.04 -8.29 2.07
C LEU A 193 1.33 -8.76 2.56
N LYS A 194 2.40 -8.52 1.76
CA LYS A 194 3.76 -9.02 2.04
C LYS A 194 4.65 -8.00 2.78
N THR A 195 4.11 -6.79 3.12
CA THR A 195 4.83 -5.79 3.92
C THR A 195 4.55 -5.93 5.40
#